data_40e963777b21a12e4ac2532ed153e6be
#
_entry.id   40e963777b21a12e4ac2532ed153e6be
#
_cell.length_a   1.000
_cell.length_b   1.000
_cell.length_c   1.000
_cell.angle_alpha   90.00
_cell.angle_beta   90.00
_cell.angle_gamma   90.00
#
_symmetry.space_group_name_H-M   'P 1'
#
loop_
_entity.id
_entity.type
_entity.pdbx_description
1 polymer ?
#
loop_
_entity_poly.entity_id
_entity_poly.type
_entity_poly.pdbx_seq_one_letter_code
_entity_poly.pdbx_strand_id
1 'polypeptide(L)'
;MWIGNGISELAGAFGTFCNSLLIYEITGSTWALGSMWLLYFLPSLILQLFIGPYLDRWSRKWMMIFALWSRGIIFLFPLIGFVSDTLVPWHVYIVQIIIGLITPIYSPANQAILPNLVSKEQLSSANAYVEGMARLMTFTAPVVAGIVIEYIGIGSTLLFICTALMLSGCLLLGIMEVREEKVERKTWAVEFMEGVRYFFQQKTIVWLGIFLAFVQFGVGVTMVINIPYIKTVLNGNNAMYGYFMAGFPLGYMFGTLLVGKIKFQSRRRLMLGALLIGGVTYINLGITSSLISAIATEIVAGITMAFFSIHNITLCQQTVPNHLMGKIISVRSFIIRAMMPLGVLVGGALSELWGIRPLYILIGAIITTVSLVGLLIPYFAFLDKESINKNKLAA
;
A
#
# COMPACT_ATOMS: atom_id res chain seq x y z
N MET A 1 -22.00 4.01 6.89
CA MET A 1 -20.86 3.31 6.28
C MET A 1 -19.72 4.28 5.91
N TRP A 2 -19.93 5.30 5.10
CA TRP A 2 -18.88 6.20 4.60
C TRP A 2 -18.07 6.87 5.73
N ILE A 3 -18.74 7.47 6.73
CA ILE A 3 -18.08 8.09 7.89
C ILE A 3 -17.28 7.04 8.69
N GLY A 4 -17.87 5.86 8.95
CA GLY A 4 -17.17 4.78 9.65
C GLY A 4 -15.91 4.33 8.91
N ASN A 5 -15.98 4.16 7.57
CA ASN A 5 -14.80 3.85 6.77
C ASN A 5 -13.74 4.95 6.85
N GLY A 6 -14.13 6.22 6.76
CA GLY A 6 -13.18 7.34 6.89
C GLY A 6 -12.45 7.34 8.22
N ILE A 7 -13.19 7.14 9.34
CA ILE A 7 -12.60 7.03 10.67
C ILE A 7 -11.67 5.82 10.78
N SER A 8 -12.06 4.67 10.23
CA SER A 8 -11.24 3.46 10.28
C SER A 8 -9.95 3.57 9.46
N GLU A 9 -10.01 4.21 8.28
CA GLU A 9 -8.83 4.45 7.45
C GLU A 9 -7.87 5.44 8.14
N LEU A 10 -8.41 6.52 8.72
CA LEU A 10 -7.63 7.45 9.51
C LEU A 10 -6.95 6.75 10.68
N ALA A 11 -7.72 6.05 11.52
CA ALA A 11 -7.19 5.35 12.68
C ALA A 11 -6.19 4.24 12.30
N GLY A 12 -6.42 3.54 11.19
CA GLY A 12 -5.48 2.54 10.65
C GLY A 12 -4.15 3.16 10.23
N ALA A 13 -4.18 4.29 9.54
CA ALA A 13 -2.98 5.01 9.13
C ALA A 13 -2.23 5.60 10.34
N PHE A 14 -2.95 6.15 11.33
CA PHE A 14 -2.37 6.57 12.61
C PHE A 14 -1.70 5.40 13.33
N GLY A 15 -2.37 4.24 13.40
CA GLY A 15 -1.83 3.04 14.04
C GLY A 15 -0.53 2.55 13.39
N THR A 16 -0.49 2.54 12.07
CA THR A 16 0.70 2.17 11.30
C THR A 16 1.85 3.15 11.55
N PHE A 17 1.57 4.45 11.52
CA PHE A 17 2.54 5.51 11.76
C PHE A 17 3.07 5.47 13.21
N CYS A 18 2.17 5.36 14.19
CA CYS A 18 2.49 5.29 15.61
C CYS A 18 3.33 4.04 15.95
N ASN A 19 2.93 2.85 15.46
CA ASN A 19 3.69 1.62 15.71
C ASN A 19 5.10 1.68 15.15
N SER A 20 5.27 2.28 13.96
CA SER A 20 6.59 2.43 13.34
C SER A 20 7.49 3.37 14.14
N LEU A 21 6.96 4.50 14.61
CA LEU A 21 7.70 5.40 15.48
C LEU A 21 8.01 4.75 16.83
N LEU A 22 7.01 4.11 17.43
CA LEU A 22 7.12 3.51 18.75
C LEU A 22 8.21 2.45 18.81
N ILE A 23 8.23 1.51 17.86
CA ILE A 23 9.28 0.46 17.82
C ILE A 23 10.67 1.07 17.61
N TYR A 24 10.78 2.12 16.78
CA TYR A 24 12.05 2.78 16.57
C TYR A 24 12.51 3.59 17.78
N GLU A 25 11.60 4.28 18.49
CA GLU A 25 11.92 5.02 19.72
C GLU A 25 12.35 4.13 20.88
N ILE A 26 11.75 2.92 21.00
CA ILE A 26 12.10 1.95 22.05
C ILE A 26 13.46 1.28 21.76
N THR A 27 13.74 0.96 20.48
CA THR A 27 14.87 0.08 20.12
C THR A 27 16.04 0.80 19.48
N GLY A 28 15.82 1.95 18.83
CA GLY A 28 16.80 2.61 17.96
C GLY A 28 17.22 1.81 16.72
N SER A 29 16.63 0.62 16.50
CA SER A 29 17.08 -0.36 15.51
C SER A 29 16.19 -0.38 14.26
N THR A 30 16.84 -0.29 13.11
CA THR A 30 16.17 -0.50 11.79
C THR A 30 15.78 -1.97 11.58
N TRP A 31 16.53 -2.90 12.18
CA TRP A 31 16.16 -4.32 12.18
C TRP A 31 14.84 -4.56 12.93
N ALA A 32 14.61 -3.88 14.07
CA ALA A 32 13.36 -3.97 14.79
C ALA A 32 12.17 -3.42 13.95
N LEU A 33 12.37 -2.32 13.22
CA LEU A 33 11.38 -1.83 12.23
C LEU A 33 11.10 -2.88 11.15
N GLY A 34 12.14 -3.46 10.58
CA GLY A 34 12.02 -4.52 9.59
C GLY A 34 11.26 -5.74 10.13
N SER A 35 11.60 -6.20 11.34
CA SER A 35 10.93 -7.32 12.00
C SER A 35 9.44 -7.03 12.22
N MET A 36 9.09 -5.83 12.65
CA MET A 36 7.71 -5.38 12.84
C MET A 36 6.90 -5.49 11.53
N TRP A 37 7.46 -5.02 10.41
CA TRP A 37 6.79 -5.10 9.11
C TRP A 37 6.68 -6.54 8.58
N LEU A 38 7.71 -7.38 8.84
CA LEU A 38 7.64 -8.80 8.50
C LEU A 38 6.53 -9.52 9.25
N LEU A 39 6.39 -9.24 10.55
CA LEU A 39 5.33 -9.79 11.40
C LEU A 39 3.93 -9.33 10.96
N TYR A 40 3.82 -8.22 10.23
CA TYR A 40 2.59 -7.81 9.56
C TYR A 40 2.40 -8.54 8.21
N PHE A 41 3.42 -8.52 7.34
CA PHE A 41 3.27 -9.02 5.96
C PHE A 41 3.13 -10.53 5.88
N LEU A 42 3.92 -11.30 6.64
CA LEU A 42 3.91 -12.76 6.54
C LEU A 42 2.54 -13.36 6.92
N PRO A 43 1.94 -13.04 8.09
CA PRO A 43 0.60 -13.51 8.41
C PRO A 43 -0.46 -13.03 7.41
N SER A 44 -0.34 -11.78 6.93
CA SER A 44 -1.26 -11.20 5.97
C SER A 44 -1.24 -11.94 4.63
N LEU A 45 -0.06 -12.22 4.09
CA LEU A 45 0.09 -12.94 2.81
C LEU A 45 -0.38 -14.38 2.93
N ILE A 46 -0.04 -15.07 4.04
CA ILE A 46 -0.46 -16.44 4.28
C ILE A 46 -1.98 -16.50 4.37
N LEU A 47 -2.60 -15.67 5.20
CA LEU A 47 -4.05 -15.69 5.37
C LEU A 47 -4.80 -15.30 4.11
N GLN A 48 -4.26 -14.35 3.32
CA GLN A 48 -4.86 -13.93 2.05
C GLN A 48 -5.04 -15.09 1.06
N LEU A 49 -4.16 -16.11 1.12
CA LEU A 49 -4.28 -17.29 0.27
C LEU A 49 -5.48 -18.18 0.64
N PHE A 50 -5.88 -18.21 1.92
CA PHE A 50 -6.90 -19.14 2.42
C PHE A 50 -8.24 -18.49 2.69
N ILE A 51 -8.30 -17.17 2.91
CA ILE A 51 -9.50 -16.48 3.39
C ILE A 51 -10.62 -16.39 2.34
N GLY A 52 -10.31 -16.44 1.04
CA GLY A 52 -11.26 -16.23 -0.05
C GLY A 52 -12.58 -17.02 0.08
N PRO A 53 -12.54 -18.36 0.24
CA PRO A 53 -13.76 -19.16 0.42
C PRO A 53 -14.60 -18.81 1.64
N TYR A 54 -13.98 -18.28 2.69
CA TYR A 54 -14.68 -17.90 3.93
C TYR A 54 -15.37 -16.54 3.81
N LEU A 55 -14.80 -15.61 3.02
CA LEU A 55 -15.39 -14.30 2.74
C LEU A 55 -16.78 -14.40 2.10
N ASP A 56 -17.01 -15.41 1.28
CA ASP A 56 -18.29 -15.65 0.63
C ASP A 56 -19.33 -16.33 1.56
N ARG A 57 -18.90 -16.93 2.68
CA ARG A 57 -19.77 -17.66 3.63
C ARG A 57 -20.22 -16.84 4.81
N TRP A 58 -19.41 -15.88 5.24
CA TRP A 58 -19.65 -15.07 6.42
C TRP A 58 -20.34 -13.76 6.08
N SER A 59 -21.01 -13.15 7.06
CA SER A 59 -21.56 -11.80 6.92
C SER A 59 -20.44 -10.79 6.80
N ARG A 60 -20.43 -10.03 5.71
CA ARG A 60 -19.43 -8.99 5.44
C ARG A 60 -19.45 -7.90 6.51
N LYS A 61 -20.66 -7.53 6.97
CA LYS A 61 -20.86 -6.59 8.09
C LYS A 61 -20.16 -7.06 9.35
N TRP A 62 -20.43 -8.31 9.80
CA TRP A 62 -19.84 -8.81 11.04
C TRP A 62 -18.34 -9.03 10.94
N MET A 63 -17.83 -9.40 9.77
CA MET A 63 -16.40 -9.48 9.51
C MET A 63 -15.71 -8.11 9.67
N MET A 64 -16.30 -7.03 9.14
CA MET A 64 -15.78 -5.67 9.28
C MET A 64 -15.81 -5.21 10.74
N ILE A 65 -16.94 -5.42 11.45
CA ILE A 65 -17.08 -5.04 12.87
C ILE A 65 -16.06 -5.78 13.72
N PHE A 66 -15.97 -7.12 13.56
CA PHE A 66 -14.97 -7.94 14.26
C PHE A 66 -13.55 -7.43 14.01
N ALA A 67 -13.23 -7.15 12.75
CA ALA A 67 -11.91 -6.64 12.37
C ALA A 67 -11.57 -5.31 13.06
N LEU A 68 -12.52 -4.37 13.10
CA LEU A 68 -12.31 -3.05 13.70
C LEU A 68 -12.21 -3.12 15.23
N TRP A 69 -13.10 -3.88 15.88
CA TRP A 69 -13.05 -4.04 17.33
C TRP A 69 -11.81 -4.80 17.79
N SER A 70 -11.43 -5.87 17.09
CA SER A 70 -10.18 -6.58 17.40
C SER A 70 -8.96 -5.67 17.26
N ARG A 71 -8.91 -4.84 16.20
CA ARG A 71 -7.84 -3.82 16.03
C ARG A 71 -7.87 -2.77 17.15
N GLY A 72 -9.04 -2.29 17.54
CA GLY A 72 -9.17 -1.34 18.66
C GLY A 72 -8.73 -1.94 19.99
N ILE A 73 -9.13 -3.17 20.28
CA ILE A 73 -8.76 -3.89 21.51
C ILE A 73 -7.24 -4.15 21.56
N ILE A 74 -6.64 -4.61 20.48
CA ILE A 74 -5.20 -4.92 20.49
C ILE A 74 -4.33 -3.69 20.69
N PHE A 75 -4.77 -2.49 20.27
CA PHE A 75 -4.06 -1.26 20.54
C PHE A 75 -4.13 -0.82 22.01
N LEU A 76 -5.04 -1.39 22.82
CA LEU A 76 -5.01 -1.20 24.28
C LEU A 76 -3.75 -1.81 24.90
N PHE A 77 -3.17 -2.84 24.26
CA PHE A 77 -1.99 -3.53 24.78
C PHE A 77 -0.77 -2.60 24.87
N PRO A 78 -0.32 -1.92 23.80
CA PRO A 78 0.75 -0.93 23.93
C PRO A 78 0.32 0.32 24.70
N LEU A 79 -0.97 0.69 24.71
CA LEU A 79 -1.45 1.82 25.53
C LEU A 79 -1.27 1.54 27.02
N ILE A 80 -1.67 0.35 27.49
CA ILE A 80 -1.49 -0.07 28.89
C ILE A 80 0.01 -0.14 29.21
N GLY A 81 0.83 -0.74 28.35
CA GLY A 81 2.27 -0.79 28.51
C GLY A 81 2.92 0.60 28.61
N PHE A 82 2.42 1.56 27.84
CA PHE A 82 2.88 2.95 27.88
C PHE A 82 2.49 3.65 29.20
N VAL A 83 1.25 3.52 29.63
CA VAL A 83 0.74 4.17 30.86
C VAL A 83 1.38 3.57 32.12
N SER A 84 1.73 2.29 32.10
CA SER A 84 2.37 1.59 33.22
C SER A 84 3.90 1.63 33.20
N ASP A 85 4.52 2.37 32.27
CA ASP A 85 5.97 2.42 32.04
C ASP A 85 6.62 1.02 31.80
N THR A 86 5.83 0.06 31.31
CA THR A 86 6.28 -1.31 31.01
C THR A 86 6.36 -1.62 29.52
N LEU A 87 6.36 -0.57 28.69
CA LEU A 87 6.34 -0.70 27.25
C LEU A 87 7.64 -1.34 26.74
N VAL A 88 7.49 -2.46 26.03
CA VAL A 88 8.59 -3.21 25.41
C VAL A 88 8.25 -3.53 23.94
N PRO A 89 9.24 -3.85 23.08
CA PRO A 89 9.03 -4.13 21.65
C PRO A 89 7.95 -5.18 21.36
N TRP A 90 7.77 -6.16 22.23
CA TRP A 90 6.77 -7.21 22.07
C TRP A 90 5.32 -6.69 21.99
N HIS A 91 5.02 -5.58 22.68
CA HIS A 91 3.70 -4.95 22.57
C HIS A 91 3.38 -4.55 21.13
N VAL A 92 4.35 -3.97 20.44
CA VAL A 92 4.21 -3.55 19.03
C VAL A 92 4.18 -4.75 18.09
N TYR A 93 5.02 -5.75 18.31
CA TYR A 93 5.07 -6.96 17.47
C TYR A 93 3.76 -7.74 17.50
N ILE A 94 3.17 -7.94 18.68
CA ILE A 94 1.87 -8.62 18.81
C ILE A 94 0.76 -7.84 18.07
N VAL A 95 0.74 -6.51 18.21
CA VAL A 95 -0.18 -5.66 17.46
C VAL A 95 -0.04 -5.88 15.95
N GLN A 96 1.19 -5.93 15.43
CA GLN A 96 1.43 -6.10 14.00
C GLN A 96 1.01 -7.48 13.48
N ILE A 97 1.25 -8.55 14.24
CA ILE A 97 0.78 -9.90 13.89
C ILE A 97 -0.74 -9.90 13.77
N ILE A 98 -1.43 -9.36 14.77
CA ILE A 98 -2.90 -9.34 14.80
C ILE A 98 -3.47 -8.47 13.67
N ILE A 99 -2.89 -7.29 13.42
CA ILE A 99 -3.32 -6.44 12.30
C ILE A 99 -3.05 -7.13 10.96
N GLY A 100 -1.92 -7.83 10.81
CA GLY A 100 -1.58 -8.62 9.63
C GLY A 100 -2.62 -9.71 9.35
N LEU A 101 -3.11 -10.41 10.37
CA LEU A 101 -4.18 -11.41 10.25
C LEU A 101 -5.54 -10.79 9.95
N ILE A 102 -5.83 -9.60 10.47
CA ILE A 102 -7.15 -8.96 10.31
C ILE A 102 -7.30 -8.27 8.95
N THR A 103 -6.22 -7.70 8.41
CA THR A 103 -6.27 -6.91 7.17
C THR A 103 -6.84 -7.67 5.96
N PRO A 104 -6.49 -8.95 5.69
CA PRO A 104 -7.08 -9.73 4.61
C PRO A 104 -8.57 -10.03 4.80
N ILE A 105 -9.10 -9.89 6.01
CA ILE A 105 -10.52 -10.07 6.32
C ILE A 105 -11.28 -8.76 6.03
N TYR A 106 -10.77 -7.63 6.53
CA TYR A 106 -11.45 -6.34 6.46
C TYR A 106 -11.55 -5.79 5.04
N SER A 107 -10.44 -5.72 4.33
CA SER A 107 -10.36 -5.01 3.05
C SER A 107 -11.28 -5.60 1.96
N PRO A 108 -11.31 -6.93 1.71
CA PRO A 108 -12.24 -7.50 0.76
C PRO A 108 -13.70 -7.40 1.21
N ALA A 109 -13.99 -7.56 2.51
CA ALA A 109 -15.35 -7.43 3.04
C ALA A 109 -15.88 -6.00 2.83
N ASN A 110 -15.04 -4.98 3.05
CA ASN A 110 -15.37 -3.57 2.83
C ASN A 110 -15.69 -3.25 1.35
N GLN A 111 -14.95 -3.85 0.41
CA GLN A 111 -15.22 -3.69 -1.02
C GLN A 111 -16.47 -4.46 -1.45
N ALA A 112 -16.68 -5.65 -0.92
CA ALA A 112 -17.76 -6.54 -1.32
C ALA A 112 -19.13 -6.16 -0.74
N ILE A 113 -19.20 -5.38 0.36
CA ILE A 113 -20.48 -4.96 0.96
C ILE A 113 -21.14 -3.82 0.17
N LEU A 114 -20.37 -3.01 -0.55
CA LEU A 114 -20.85 -1.79 -1.18
C LEU A 114 -21.98 -2.00 -2.21
N PRO A 115 -21.91 -3.02 -3.11
CA PRO A 115 -23.00 -3.32 -4.04
C PRO A 115 -24.32 -3.69 -3.37
N ASN A 116 -24.29 -4.14 -2.11
CA ASN A 116 -25.49 -4.54 -1.35
C ASN A 116 -26.14 -3.34 -0.62
N LEU A 117 -25.49 -2.18 -0.62
CA LEU A 117 -25.93 -1.01 0.12
C LEU A 117 -26.47 0.13 -0.78
N VAL A 118 -26.13 0.09 -2.05
CA VAL A 118 -26.52 1.15 -3.02
C VAL A 118 -27.06 0.53 -4.30
N SER A 119 -27.87 1.28 -5.05
CA SER A 119 -28.37 0.84 -6.35
C SER A 119 -27.22 0.75 -7.37
N LYS A 120 -27.43 -0.03 -8.46
CA LYS A 120 -26.42 -0.21 -9.51
C LYS A 120 -25.99 1.13 -10.16
N GLU A 121 -26.93 2.07 -10.28
CA GLU A 121 -26.69 3.41 -10.83
C GLU A 121 -25.79 4.25 -9.92
N GLN A 122 -25.89 4.08 -8.62
CA GLN A 122 -25.13 4.82 -7.60
C GLN A 122 -23.80 4.17 -7.26
N LEU A 123 -23.56 2.91 -7.69
CA LEU A 123 -22.38 2.13 -7.30
C LEU A 123 -21.06 2.79 -7.70
N SER A 124 -21.00 3.38 -8.90
CA SER A 124 -19.80 4.09 -9.37
C SER A 124 -19.49 5.31 -8.49
N SER A 125 -20.50 6.09 -8.14
CA SER A 125 -20.35 7.25 -7.26
C SER A 125 -19.96 6.83 -5.84
N ALA A 126 -20.58 5.77 -5.30
CA ALA A 126 -20.26 5.24 -3.98
C ALA A 126 -18.82 4.73 -3.89
N ASN A 127 -18.34 3.99 -4.90
CA ASN A 127 -16.93 3.58 -4.98
C ASN A 127 -15.98 4.79 -5.03
N ALA A 128 -16.32 5.82 -5.81
CA ALA A 128 -15.52 7.04 -5.89
C ALA A 128 -15.43 7.76 -4.53
N TYR A 129 -16.51 7.81 -3.76
CA TYR A 129 -16.49 8.38 -2.39
C TYR A 129 -15.64 7.57 -1.42
N VAL A 130 -15.74 6.23 -1.46
CA VAL A 130 -14.94 5.35 -0.58
C VAL A 130 -13.44 5.45 -0.91
N GLU A 131 -13.08 5.35 -2.20
CA GLU A 131 -11.70 5.51 -2.64
C GLU A 131 -11.15 6.92 -2.39
N GLY A 132 -11.94 7.96 -2.67
CA GLY A 132 -11.56 9.34 -2.40
C GLY A 132 -11.26 9.58 -0.93
N MET A 133 -12.09 9.04 -0.02
CA MET A 133 -11.86 9.12 1.41
C MET A 133 -10.59 8.38 1.81
N ALA A 134 -10.39 7.15 1.33
CA ALA A 134 -9.17 6.37 1.63
C ALA A 134 -7.90 7.12 1.17
N ARG A 135 -7.92 7.73 -0.02
CA ARG A 135 -6.80 8.55 -0.52
C ARG A 135 -6.57 9.80 0.32
N LEU A 136 -7.66 10.50 0.69
CA LEU A 136 -7.57 11.67 1.56
C LEU A 136 -6.95 11.30 2.92
N MET A 137 -7.38 10.18 3.52
CA MET A 137 -6.82 9.72 4.80
C MET A 137 -5.36 9.29 4.66
N THR A 138 -4.99 8.61 3.58
CA THR A 138 -3.59 8.24 3.30
C THR A 138 -2.67 9.47 3.20
N PHE A 139 -3.19 10.59 2.67
CA PHE A 139 -2.45 11.84 2.59
C PHE A 139 -2.40 12.59 3.93
N THR A 140 -3.56 12.75 4.59
CA THR A 140 -3.68 13.61 5.78
C THR A 140 -3.20 12.93 7.06
N ALA A 141 -3.38 11.61 7.19
CA ALA A 141 -3.08 10.89 8.41
C ALA A 141 -1.60 10.99 8.85
N PRO A 142 -0.59 10.84 8.01
CA PRO A 142 0.81 10.98 8.42
C PRO A 142 1.13 12.38 8.96
N VAL A 143 0.58 13.43 8.33
CA VAL A 143 0.76 14.84 8.80
C VAL A 143 0.16 15.01 10.18
N VAL A 144 -1.12 14.66 10.31
CA VAL A 144 -1.84 14.86 11.59
C VAL A 144 -1.25 13.96 12.67
N ALA A 145 -0.93 12.70 12.36
CA ALA A 145 -0.30 11.78 13.31
C ALA A 145 1.08 12.29 13.78
N GLY A 146 1.91 12.77 12.84
CA GLY A 146 3.21 13.34 13.19
C GLY A 146 3.10 14.54 14.10
N ILE A 147 2.16 15.45 13.84
CA ILE A 147 1.89 16.63 14.68
C ILE A 147 1.35 16.20 16.06
N VAL A 148 0.35 15.30 16.07
CA VAL A 148 -0.26 14.83 17.35
C VAL A 148 0.78 14.13 18.22
N ILE A 149 1.61 13.26 17.65
CA ILE A 149 2.66 12.56 18.40
C ILE A 149 3.70 13.55 18.94
N GLU A 150 4.10 14.53 18.13
CA GLU A 150 5.13 15.51 18.53
C GLU A 150 4.67 16.42 19.66
N TYR A 151 3.42 16.94 19.60
CA TYR A 151 2.94 17.97 20.54
C TYR A 151 2.04 17.46 21.66
N ILE A 152 1.35 16.33 21.44
CA ILE A 152 0.40 15.77 22.41
C ILE A 152 0.92 14.44 22.99
N GLY A 153 1.77 13.74 22.22
CA GLY A 153 2.43 12.54 22.67
C GLY A 153 1.81 11.22 22.17
N ILE A 154 2.57 10.16 22.31
CA ILE A 154 2.23 8.81 21.85
C ILE A 154 1.01 8.22 22.58
N GLY A 155 0.90 8.42 23.90
CA GLY A 155 -0.21 7.89 24.70
C GLY A 155 -1.57 8.39 24.22
N SER A 156 -1.70 9.69 23.96
CA SER A 156 -2.91 10.30 23.42
C SER A 156 -3.24 9.77 22.02
N THR A 157 -2.22 9.52 21.20
CA THR A 157 -2.37 8.93 19.87
C THR A 157 -2.88 7.49 19.94
N LEU A 158 -2.34 6.65 20.83
CA LEU A 158 -2.82 5.29 21.05
C LEU A 158 -4.27 5.28 21.54
N LEU A 159 -4.64 6.16 22.47
CA LEU A 159 -6.02 6.30 22.93
C LEU A 159 -6.96 6.70 21.79
N PHE A 160 -6.55 7.66 20.96
CA PHE A 160 -7.31 8.05 19.76
C PHE A 160 -7.52 6.88 18.81
N ILE A 161 -6.49 6.07 18.54
CA ILE A 161 -6.59 4.90 17.67
C ILE A 161 -7.61 3.89 18.21
N CYS A 162 -7.51 3.55 19.52
CA CYS A 162 -8.44 2.64 20.19
C CYS A 162 -9.89 3.12 20.06
N THR A 163 -10.14 4.37 20.46
CA THR A 163 -11.50 4.95 20.47
C THR A 163 -12.08 5.10 19.07
N ALA A 164 -11.28 5.54 18.10
CA ALA A 164 -11.71 5.72 16.71
C ALA A 164 -12.04 4.39 16.03
N LEU A 165 -11.25 3.33 16.24
CA LEU A 165 -11.54 2.00 15.70
C LEU A 165 -12.79 1.39 16.35
N MET A 166 -12.96 1.52 17.66
CA MET A 166 -14.16 1.05 18.36
C MET A 166 -15.41 1.80 17.89
N LEU A 167 -15.34 3.12 17.78
CA LEU A 167 -16.43 3.95 17.27
C LEU A 167 -16.77 3.60 15.83
N SER A 168 -15.76 3.39 14.97
CA SER A 168 -15.99 2.98 13.59
C SER A 168 -16.75 1.64 13.53
N GLY A 169 -16.37 0.65 14.34
CA GLY A 169 -17.10 -0.62 14.44
C GLY A 169 -18.55 -0.43 14.90
N CYS A 170 -18.79 0.44 15.90
CA CYS A 170 -20.14 0.77 16.35
C CYS A 170 -21.00 1.43 15.26
N LEU A 171 -20.43 2.33 14.45
CA LEU A 171 -21.12 2.95 13.33
C LEU A 171 -21.55 1.94 12.26
N LEU A 172 -20.81 0.84 12.10
CA LEU A 172 -21.17 -0.23 11.17
C LEU A 172 -22.33 -1.10 11.66
N LEU A 173 -22.69 -1.10 12.96
CA LEU A 173 -23.84 -1.84 13.48
C LEU A 173 -25.16 -1.41 12.82
N GLY A 174 -25.29 -0.14 12.44
CA GLY A 174 -26.47 0.39 11.76
C GLY A 174 -26.63 -0.03 10.29
N ILE A 175 -25.69 -0.79 9.71
CA ILE A 175 -25.79 -1.25 8.32
C ILE A 175 -26.73 -2.46 8.25
N MET A 176 -27.71 -2.41 7.32
CA MET A 176 -28.51 -3.56 6.95
C MET A 176 -27.86 -4.29 5.79
N GLU A 177 -27.35 -5.49 6.02
CA GLU A 177 -26.76 -6.36 4.99
C GLU A 177 -27.85 -7.26 4.39
N VAL A 178 -28.10 -7.11 3.09
CA VAL A 178 -28.94 -8.06 2.34
C VAL A 178 -28.04 -9.20 1.88
N ARG A 179 -28.36 -10.40 2.31
CA ARG A 179 -27.56 -11.60 1.99
C ARG A 179 -27.95 -12.10 0.60
N GLU A 180 -26.99 -12.12 -0.33
CA GLU A 180 -27.16 -12.74 -1.63
C GLU A 180 -27.11 -14.28 -1.52
N GLU A 181 -27.86 -14.96 -2.43
CA GLU A 181 -27.83 -16.42 -2.54
C GLU A 181 -26.46 -16.93 -2.96
N LYS A 182 -26.10 -18.10 -2.42
CA LYS A 182 -24.81 -18.76 -2.68
C LYS A 182 -24.72 -19.19 -4.13
N VAL A 183 -23.74 -18.69 -4.86
CA VAL A 183 -23.35 -19.23 -6.17
C VAL A 183 -22.35 -20.36 -5.94
N GLU A 184 -22.61 -21.54 -6.51
CA GLU A 184 -21.64 -22.64 -6.54
C GLU A 184 -20.40 -22.20 -7.34
N ARG A 185 -19.26 -22.18 -6.71
CA ARG A 185 -17.96 -21.83 -7.33
C ARG A 185 -17.03 -23.04 -7.31
N LYS A 186 -16.15 -23.10 -8.29
CA LYS A 186 -15.04 -24.06 -8.35
C LYS A 186 -14.14 -23.91 -7.13
N THR A 187 -13.39 -24.95 -6.77
CA THR A 187 -12.42 -24.91 -5.68
C THR A 187 -11.42 -23.80 -5.90
N TRP A 188 -11.20 -22.93 -4.88
CA TRP A 188 -10.29 -21.79 -4.94
C TRP A 188 -8.91 -22.13 -5.53
N ALA A 189 -8.34 -23.28 -5.15
CA ALA A 189 -7.03 -23.72 -5.65
C ALA A 189 -6.99 -23.89 -7.17
N VAL A 190 -8.08 -24.38 -7.77
CA VAL A 190 -8.20 -24.54 -9.24
C VAL A 190 -8.26 -23.17 -9.91
N GLU A 191 -9.06 -22.25 -9.38
CA GLU A 191 -9.19 -20.90 -9.93
C GLU A 191 -7.88 -20.09 -9.79
N PHE A 192 -7.19 -20.23 -8.66
CA PHE A 192 -5.89 -19.60 -8.44
C PHE A 192 -4.84 -20.15 -9.42
N MET A 193 -4.77 -21.47 -9.59
CA MET A 193 -3.81 -22.12 -10.52
C MET A 193 -4.09 -21.75 -11.98
N GLU A 194 -5.36 -21.65 -12.39
CA GLU A 194 -5.74 -21.11 -13.71
C GLU A 194 -5.21 -19.68 -13.89
N GLY A 195 -5.37 -18.83 -12.89
CA GLY A 195 -4.84 -17.46 -12.87
C GLY A 195 -3.31 -17.41 -12.99
N VAL A 196 -2.60 -18.23 -12.21
CA VAL A 196 -1.13 -18.37 -12.26
C VAL A 196 -0.67 -18.80 -13.65
N ARG A 197 -1.28 -19.86 -14.19
CA ARG A 197 -0.93 -20.37 -15.54
C ARG A 197 -1.12 -19.29 -16.59
N TYR A 198 -2.25 -18.60 -16.62
CA TYR A 198 -2.52 -17.53 -17.57
C TYR A 198 -1.57 -16.36 -17.39
N PHE A 199 -1.27 -15.96 -16.15
CA PHE A 199 -0.32 -14.88 -15.85
C PHE A 199 1.03 -15.12 -16.53
N PHE A 200 1.62 -16.31 -16.35
CA PHE A 200 2.93 -16.63 -16.93
C PHE A 200 2.90 -16.86 -18.46
N GLN A 201 1.73 -17.14 -19.05
CA GLN A 201 1.57 -17.23 -20.50
C GLN A 201 1.54 -15.86 -21.19
N GLN A 202 1.19 -14.79 -20.45
CA GLN A 202 1.05 -13.46 -21.02
C GLN A 202 2.30 -12.60 -20.78
N LYS A 203 3.16 -12.54 -21.81
CA LYS A 203 4.43 -11.78 -21.76
C LYS A 203 4.26 -10.37 -21.23
N THR A 204 3.25 -9.64 -21.72
CA THR A 204 2.98 -8.25 -21.30
C THR A 204 2.68 -8.16 -19.81
N ILE A 205 1.82 -9.03 -19.29
CA ILE A 205 1.41 -9.02 -17.88
C ILE A 205 2.59 -9.37 -16.96
N VAL A 206 3.39 -10.35 -17.36
CA VAL A 206 4.60 -10.76 -16.60
C VAL A 206 5.57 -9.61 -16.48
N TRP A 207 5.94 -8.94 -17.58
CA TRP A 207 6.89 -7.84 -17.53
C TRP A 207 6.36 -6.62 -16.79
N LEU A 208 5.07 -6.29 -16.96
CA LEU A 208 4.42 -5.23 -16.16
C LEU A 208 4.44 -5.57 -14.67
N GLY A 209 4.27 -6.86 -14.33
CA GLY A 209 4.40 -7.35 -12.96
C GLY A 209 5.83 -7.25 -12.43
N ILE A 210 6.83 -7.63 -13.23
CA ILE A 210 8.26 -7.55 -12.86
C ILE A 210 8.68 -6.10 -12.59
N PHE A 211 8.37 -5.15 -13.48
CA PHE A 211 8.68 -3.74 -13.24
C PHE A 211 8.05 -3.23 -11.93
N LEU A 212 6.81 -3.59 -11.66
CA LEU A 212 6.14 -3.19 -10.43
C LEU A 212 6.71 -3.91 -9.19
N ALA A 213 7.20 -5.14 -9.34
CA ALA A 213 7.84 -5.90 -8.27
C ALA A 213 9.12 -5.21 -7.76
N PHE A 214 9.95 -4.66 -8.65
CA PHE A 214 11.12 -3.85 -8.25
C PHE A 214 10.73 -2.60 -7.48
N VAL A 215 9.63 -1.94 -7.89
CA VAL A 215 9.11 -0.78 -7.14
C VAL A 215 8.66 -1.20 -5.75
N GLN A 216 7.90 -2.31 -5.63
CA GLN A 216 7.41 -2.80 -4.34
C GLN A 216 8.53 -3.28 -3.42
N PHE A 217 9.60 -3.83 -3.99
CA PHE A 217 10.83 -4.10 -3.24
C PHE A 217 11.41 -2.81 -2.65
N GLY A 218 11.55 -1.75 -3.46
CA GLY A 218 12.01 -0.44 -3.01
C GLY A 218 11.11 0.15 -1.92
N VAL A 219 9.78 0.07 -2.08
CA VAL A 219 8.81 0.48 -1.05
C VAL A 219 9.04 -0.30 0.25
N GLY A 220 9.27 -1.62 0.18
CA GLY A 220 9.59 -2.44 1.36
C GLY A 220 10.83 -1.93 2.10
N VAL A 221 11.90 -1.61 1.39
CA VAL A 221 13.12 -1.05 1.99
C VAL A 221 12.82 0.30 2.65
N THR A 222 12.10 1.20 1.98
CA THR A 222 11.81 2.55 2.51
C THR A 222 10.90 2.52 3.74
N MET A 223 10.03 1.54 3.89
CA MET A 223 9.24 1.35 5.12
C MET A 223 10.11 1.23 6.37
N VAL A 224 11.33 0.72 6.21
CA VAL A 224 12.28 0.55 7.31
C VAL A 224 13.17 1.77 7.48
N ILE A 225 13.63 2.38 6.38
CA ILE A 225 14.67 3.42 6.44
C ILE A 225 14.11 4.85 6.53
N ASN A 226 12.82 5.09 6.25
CA ASN A 226 12.25 6.46 6.24
C ASN A 226 12.31 7.14 7.60
N ILE A 227 12.01 6.44 8.70
CA ILE A 227 12.06 7.02 10.06
C ILE A 227 13.49 7.40 10.43
N PRO A 228 14.46 6.47 10.40
CA PRO A 228 15.84 6.82 10.70
C PRO A 228 16.41 7.87 9.72
N TYR A 229 15.98 7.88 8.45
CA TYR A 229 16.37 8.93 7.51
C TYR A 229 15.98 10.32 8.01
N ILE A 230 14.75 10.50 8.44
CA ILE A 230 14.30 11.82 8.94
C ILE A 230 14.96 12.12 10.28
N LYS A 231 14.99 11.16 11.24
CA LYS A 231 15.45 11.40 12.60
C LYS A 231 16.98 11.54 12.71
N THR A 232 17.74 10.68 12.00
CA THR A 232 19.19 10.62 12.19
C THR A 232 19.98 11.29 11.05
N VAL A 233 19.49 11.22 9.79
CA VAL A 233 20.19 11.79 8.64
C VAL A 233 19.84 13.26 8.43
N LEU A 234 18.54 13.61 8.61
CA LEU A 234 18.04 14.98 8.44
C LEU A 234 17.83 15.72 9.78
N ASN A 235 18.11 15.07 10.93
CA ASN A 235 17.92 15.61 12.29
C ASN A 235 16.51 16.20 12.51
N GLY A 236 15.49 15.52 11.96
CA GLY A 236 14.10 15.93 12.02
C GLY A 236 13.34 15.32 13.20
N ASN A 237 12.15 15.88 13.48
CA ASN A 237 11.22 15.40 14.50
C ASN A 237 10.06 14.60 13.88
N ASN A 238 9.09 14.17 14.72
CA ASN A 238 7.94 13.35 14.29
C ASN A 238 7.01 14.12 13.33
N ALA A 239 6.84 15.43 13.51
CA ALA A 239 6.06 16.25 12.59
C ALA A 239 6.72 16.32 11.20
N MET A 240 8.05 16.49 11.14
CA MET A 240 8.82 16.48 9.90
C MET A 240 8.73 15.13 9.17
N TYR A 241 8.72 14.01 9.91
CA TYR A 241 8.45 12.70 9.33
C TYR A 241 7.03 12.63 8.75
N GLY A 242 6.03 13.18 9.42
CA GLY A 242 4.67 13.29 8.90
C GLY A 242 4.59 14.06 7.58
N TYR A 243 5.25 15.23 7.50
CA TYR A 243 5.31 16.04 6.26
C TYR A 243 6.01 15.28 5.13
N PHE A 244 7.12 14.62 5.40
CA PHE A 244 7.82 13.79 4.44
C PHE A 244 6.93 12.67 3.89
N MET A 245 6.27 11.92 4.76
CA MET A 245 5.36 10.81 4.37
C MET A 245 4.15 11.28 3.56
N ALA A 246 3.70 12.52 3.72
CA ALA A 246 2.61 13.10 2.93
C ALA A 246 3.05 13.54 1.52
N GLY A 247 4.34 13.71 1.27
CA GLY A 247 4.87 14.16 -0.02
C GLY A 247 4.47 13.25 -1.18
N PHE A 248 4.68 11.94 -1.02
CA PHE A 248 4.35 10.96 -2.06
C PHE A 248 2.85 10.88 -2.39
N PRO A 249 1.91 10.73 -1.43
CA PRO A 249 0.47 10.75 -1.72
C PRO A 249 0.02 12.05 -2.38
N LEU A 250 0.55 13.18 -1.95
CA LEU A 250 0.26 14.49 -2.56
C LEU A 250 0.69 14.51 -4.03
N GLY A 251 1.93 14.09 -4.31
CA GLY A 251 2.44 13.98 -5.67
C GLY A 251 1.62 13.02 -6.52
N TYR A 252 1.24 11.87 -5.98
CA TYR A 252 0.41 10.88 -6.67
C TYR A 252 -0.96 11.46 -7.06
N MET A 253 -1.59 12.22 -6.16
CA MET A 253 -2.84 12.92 -6.44
C MET A 253 -2.69 13.93 -7.60
N PHE A 254 -1.66 14.76 -7.60
CA PHE A 254 -1.37 15.65 -8.73
C PHE A 254 -1.09 14.88 -10.01
N GLY A 255 -0.32 13.80 -9.94
CA GLY A 255 -0.04 12.93 -11.07
C GLY A 255 -1.31 12.36 -11.69
N THR A 256 -2.28 11.90 -10.91
CA THR A 256 -3.56 11.37 -11.42
C THR A 256 -4.36 12.42 -12.20
N LEU A 257 -4.33 13.68 -11.76
CA LEU A 257 -4.99 14.78 -12.48
C LEU A 257 -4.31 15.13 -13.81
N LEU A 258 -3.01 14.87 -13.92
CA LEU A 258 -2.21 15.15 -15.11
C LEU A 258 -2.26 14.05 -16.15
N VAL A 259 -2.36 12.77 -15.72
CA VAL A 259 -2.33 11.59 -16.62
C VAL A 259 -3.36 11.67 -17.75
N GLY A 260 -4.58 12.13 -17.45
CA GLY A 260 -5.65 12.27 -18.44
C GLY A 260 -5.46 13.41 -19.45
N LYS A 261 -4.63 14.41 -19.12
CA LYS A 261 -4.40 15.62 -19.94
C LYS A 261 -3.21 15.48 -20.90
N ILE A 262 -2.23 14.66 -20.56
CA ILE A 262 -0.99 14.53 -21.33
C ILE A 262 -1.10 13.35 -22.29
N LYS A 263 -1.07 13.66 -23.61
CA LYS A 263 -1.07 12.65 -24.66
C LYS A 263 0.36 12.27 -25.02
N PHE A 264 0.67 10.97 -25.00
CA PHE A 264 1.97 10.45 -25.37
C PHE A 264 1.88 9.54 -26.61
N GLN A 265 2.88 9.59 -27.46
CA GLN A 265 2.96 8.75 -28.66
C GLN A 265 3.37 7.31 -28.35
N SER A 266 4.11 7.06 -27.27
CA SER A 266 4.63 5.75 -26.89
C SER A 266 4.35 5.48 -25.41
N ARG A 267 3.55 4.43 -25.15
CA ARG A 267 3.24 3.96 -23.78
C ARG A 267 4.50 3.44 -23.08
N ARG A 268 5.37 2.74 -23.83
CA ARG A 268 6.64 2.23 -23.32
C ARG A 268 7.50 3.38 -22.76
N ARG A 269 7.70 4.42 -23.58
CA ARG A 269 8.52 5.58 -23.16
C ARG A 269 7.92 6.29 -21.95
N LEU A 270 6.61 6.46 -21.93
CA LEU A 270 5.92 7.08 -20.81
C LEU A 270 6.10 6.28 -19.51
N MET A 271 5.75 4.98 -19.53
CA MET A 271 5.78 4.13 -18.35
C MET A 271 7.20 3.93 -17.81
N LEU A 272 8.12 3.55 -18.68
CA LEU A 272 9.50 3.28 -18.27
C LEU A 272 10.28 4.58 -17.98
N GLY A 273 9.95 5.68 -18.67
CA GLY A 273 10.47 7.02 -18.34
C GLY A 273 10.01 7.51 -16.97
N ALA A 274 8.73 7.28 -16.63
CA ALA A 274 8.23 7.58 -15.30
C ALA A 274 8.93 6.77 -14.21
N LEU A 275 9.16 5.45 -14.44
CA LEU A 275 9.94 4.62 -13.54
C LEU A 275 11.41 5.07 -13.42
N LEU A 276 12.03 5.48 -14.51
CA LEU A 276 13.38 5.99 -14.51
C LEU A 276 13.50 7.24 -13.63
N ILE A 277 12.59 8.21 -13.79
CA ILE A 277 12.54 9.39 -12.91
C ILE A 277 12.29 8.94 -11.46
N GLY A 278 11.37 7.98 -11.23
CA GLY A 278 11.15 7.39 -9.91
C GLY A 278 12.42 6.78 -9.30
N GLY A 279 13.26 6.10 -10.08
CA GLY A 279 14.57 5.62 -9.62
C GLY A 279 15.54 6.77 -9.27
N VAL A 280 15.57 7.82 -10.07
CA VAL A 280 16.38 9.01 -9.80
C VAL A 280 15.92 9.73 -8.52
N THR A 281 14.62 9.75 -8.20
CA THR A 281 14.15 10.33 -6.93
C THR A 281 14.72 9.59 -5.71
N TYR A 282 14.83 8.27 -5.75
CA TYR A 282 15.50 7.50 -4.69
C TYR A 282 16.99 7.89 -4.56
N ILE A 283 17.71 8.02 -5.68
CA ILE A 283 19.11 8.47 -5.66
C ILE A 283 19.20 9.86 -5.03
N ASN A 284 18.30 10.76 -5.39
CA ASN A 284 18.27 12.11 -4.81
C ASN A 284 18.02 12.10 -3.30
N LEU A 285 17.14 11.24 -2.78
CA LEU A 285 16.95 11.07 -1.33
C LEU A 285 18.23 10.61 -0.63
N GLY A 286 19.03 9.76 -1.28
CA GLY A 286 20.32 9.31 -0.73
C GLY A 286 21.38 10.42 -0.65
N ILE A 287 21.26 11.46 -1.48
CA ILE A 287 22.25 12.54 -1.59
C ILE A 287 21.82 13.77 -0.78
N THR A 288 20.53 14.10 -0.78
CA THR A 288 20.03 15.33 -0.16
C THR A 288 20.22 15.38 1.36
N SER A 289 20.44 16.59 1.89
CA SER A 289 20.51 16.87 3.33
C SER A 289 19.43 17.86 3.77
N SER A 290 18.54 18.26 2.88
CA SER A 290 17.45 19.21 3.16
C SER A 290 16.10 18.51 3.20
N LEU A 291 15.33 18.72 4.27
CA LEU A 291 13.97 18.21 4.39
C LEU A 291 13.05 18.71 3.27
N ILE A 292 13.18 19.99 2.88
CA ILE A 292 12.36 20.57 1.80
C ILE A 292 12.66 19.85 0.48
N SER A 293 13.93 19.61 0.18
CA SER A 293 14.35 18.85 -1.00
C SER A 293 13.84 17.40 -0.95
N ALA A 294 13.88 16.75 0.21
CA ALA A 294 13.37 15.40 0.40
C ALA A 294 11.85 15.34 0.15
N ILE A 295 11.06 16.27 0.71
CA ILE A 295 9.61 16.36 0.48
C ILE A 295 9.31 16.64 -1.00
N ALA A 296 10.00 17.56 -1.63
CA ALA A 296 9.83 17.85 -3.06
C ALA A 296 10.14 16.62 -3.92
N THR A 297 11.14 15.83 -3.53
CA THR A 297 11.52 14.58 -4.19
C THR A 297 10.41 13.53 -4.05
N GLU A 298 9.80 13.37 -2.87
CA GLU A 298 8.66 12.49 -2.66
C GLU A 298 7.44 12.92 -3.51
N ILE A 299 7.19 14.22 -3.67
CA ILE A 299 6.12 14.72 -4.54
C ILE A 299 6.39 14.31 -6.00
N VAL A 300 7.62 14.48 -6.49
CA VAL A 300 8.01 14.05 -7.85
C VAL A 300 7.87 12.53 -8.00
N ALA A 301 8.31 11.76 -7.00
CA ALA A 301 8.15 10.30 -6.98
C ALA A 301 6.67 9.89 -7.07
N GLY A 302 5.79 10.57 -6.33
CA GLY A 302 4.35 10.36 -6.39
C GLY A 302 3.76 10.63 -7.76
N ILE A 303 4.11 11.79 -8.39
CA ILE A 303 3.65 12.14 -9.72
C ILE A 303 4.06 11.06 -10.74
N THR A 304 5.31 10.68 -10.76
CA THR A 304 5.84 9.69 -11.72
C THR A 304 5.23 8.32 -11.51
N MET A 305 5.02 7.91 -10.25
CA MET A 305 4.37 6.66 -9.92
C MET A 305 2.91 6.62 -10.37
N ALA A 306 2.18 7.73 -10.35
CA ALA A 306 0.81 7.81 -10.88
C ALA A 306 0.80 7.54 -12.39
N PHE A 307 1.72 8.14 -13.15
CA PHE A 307 1.84 7.87 -14.59
C PHE A 307 2.13 6.39 -14.87
N PHE A 308 3.09 5.80 -14.16
CA PHE A 308 3.40 4.39 -14.33
C PHE A 308 2.22 3.48 -13.94
N SER A 309 1.65 3.67 -12.76
CA SER A 309 0.64 2.79 -12.18
C SER A 309 -0.66 2.78 -12.98
N ILE A 310 -1.16 3.95 -13.40
CA ILE A 310 -2.40 4.06 -14.16
C ILE A 310 -2.25 3.41 -15.54
N HIS A 311 -1.15 3.65 -16.25
CA HIS A 311 -0.94 3.00 -17.55
C HIS A 311 -0.68 1.51 -17.42
N ASN A 312 -0.01 1.07 -16.35
CA ASN A 312 0.25 -0.33 -16.05
C ASN A 312 -1.06 -1.10 -15.83
N ILE A 313 -1.98 -0.58 -14.98
CA ILE A 313 -3.26 -1.24 -14.75
C ILE A 313 -4.15 -1.19 -15.99
N THR A 314 -4.17 -0.07 -16.72
CA THR A 314 -4.94 0.07 -17.97
C THR A 314 -4.49 -0.94 -19.02
N LEU A 315 -3.18 -1.11 -19.21
CA LEU A 315 -2.65 -2.08 -20.17
C LEU A 315 -2.99 -3.52 -19.73
N CYS A 316 -2.89 -3.83 -18.44
CA CYS A 316 -3.32 -5.11 -17.90
C CYS A 316 -4.81 -5.37 -18.20
N GLN A 317 -5.69 -4.38 -17.95
CA GLN A 317 -7.13 -4.48 -18.24
C GLN A 317 -7.46 -4.61 -19.72
N GLN A 318 -6.63 -4.05 -20.59
CA GLN A 318 -6.80 -4.18 -22.06
C GLN A 318 -6.34 -5.53 -22.60
N THR A 319 -5.37 -6.18 -21.92
CA THR A 319 -4.78 -7.44 -22.35
C THR A 319 -5.57 -8.66 -21.85
N VAL A 320 -6.17 -8.54 -20.66
CA VAL A 320 -6.85 -9.65 -19.99
C VAL A 320 -8.32 -9.74 -20.39
N PRO A 321 -8.84 -10.92 -20.78
CA PRO A 321 -10.27 -11.14 -20.97
C PRO A 321 -11.07 -10.91 -19.68
N ASN A 322 -12.27 -10.32 -19.79
CA ASN A 322 -13.08 -9.94 -18.64
C ASN A 322 -13.37 -11.10 -17.66
N HIS A 323 -13.62 -12.32 -18.18
CA HIS A 323 -13.91 -13.50 -17.34
C HIS A 323 -12.72 -14.01 -16.52
N LEU A 324 -11.47 -13.63 -16.88
CA LEU A 324 -10.25 -13.97 -16.16
C LEU A 324 -9.71 -12.80 -15.32
N MET A 325 -10.27 -11.59 -15.45
CA MET A 325 -9.74 -10.36 -14.88
C MET A 325 -9.51 -10.48 -13.36
N GLY A 326 -10.51 -10.97 -12.62
CA GLY A 326 -10.39 -11.10 -11.17
C GLY A 326 -9.28 -12.07 -10.74
N LYS A 327 -9.19 -13.23 -11.42
CA LYS A 327 -8.17 -14.26 -11.14
C LYS A 327 -6.75 -13.71 -11.37
N ILE A 328 -6.54 -13.04 -12.50
CA ILE A 328 -5.22 -12.52 -12.89
C ILE A 328 -4.81 -11.35 -12.04
N ILE A 329 -5.71 -10.41 -11.73
CA ILE A 329 -5.40 -9.28 -10.84
C ILE A 329 -5.03 -9.80 -9.44
N SER A 330 -5.72 -10.82 -8.93
CA SER A 330 -5.41 -11.41 -7.62
C SER A 330 -4.02 -12.04 -7.59
N VAL A 331 -3.70 -12.91 -8.57
CA VAL A 331 -2.39 -13.54 -8.70
C VAL A 331 -1.27 -12.50 -8.86
N ARG A 332 -1.48 -11.55 -9.78
CA ARG A 332 -0.55 -10.46 -10.02
C ARG A 332 -0.29 -9.63 -8.77
N SER A 333 -1.34 -9.24 -8.05
CA SER A 333 -1.23 -8.47 -6.81
C SER A 333 -0.49 -9.24 -5.73
N PHE A 334 -0.73 -10.55 -5.61
CA PHE A 334 -0.02 -11.41 -4.69
C PHE A 334 1.48 -11.47 -4.99
N ILE A 335 1.86 -11.75 -6.25
CA ILE A 335 3.27 -11.83 -6.68
C ILE A 335 3.99 -10.50 -6.44
N ILE A 336 3.36 -9.38 -6.79
CA ILE A 336 3.93 -8.05 -6.65
C ILE A 336 4.11 -7.69 -5.17
N ARG A 337 3.09 -7.93 -4.34
CA ARG A 337 3.15 -7.62 -2.90
C ARG A 337 4.13 -8.51 -2.13
N ALA A 338 4.37 -9.73 -2.58
CA ALA A 338 5.36 -10.64 -1.99
C ALA A 338 6.81 -10.09 -2.05
N MET A 339 7.07 -9.09 -2.91
CA MET A 339 8.37 -8.42 -2.95
C MET A 339 8.59 -7.41 -1.81
N MET A 340 7.52 -6.91 -1.17
CA MET A 340 7.65 -5.97 -0.04
C MET A 340 8.36 -6.59 1.17
N PRO A 341 8.00 -7.77 1.67
CA PRO A 341 8.73 -8.43 2.75
C PRO A 341 10.22 -8.62 2.45
N LEU A 342 10.56 -8.94 1.21
CA LEU A 342 11.98 -9.06 0.80
C LEU A 342 12.69 -7.71 0.88
N GLY A 343 12.03 -6.63 0.45
CA GLY A 343 12.54 -5.28 0.62
C GLY A 343 12.74 -4.89 2.09
N VAL A 344 11.76 -5.21 2.93
CA VAL A 344 11.82 -4.98 4.38
C VAL A 344 13.01 -5.72 5.03
N LEU A 345 13.22 -6.99 4.68
CA LEU A 345 14.37 -7.78 5.15
C LEU A 345 15.69 -7.13 4.76
N VAL A 346 15.83 -6.79 3.49
CA VAL A 346 17.05 -6.16 2.96
C VAL A 346 17.25 -4.78 3.59
N GLY A 347 16.19 -4.00 3.73
CA GLY A 347 16.21 -2.68 4.38
C GLY A 347 16.66 -2.78 5.84
N GLY A 348 16.10 -3.71 6.61
CA GLY A 348 16.45 -3.92 8.01
C GLY A 348 17.91 -4.38 8.19
N ALA A 349 18.33 -5.40 7.42
CA ALA A 349 19.67 -5.96 7.54
C ALA A 349 20.78 -5.01 7.03
N LEU A 350 20.60 -4.43 5.85
CA LEU A 350 21.67 -3.64 5.23
C LEU A 350 21.73 -2.20 5.75
N SER A 351 20.66 -1.64 6.31
CA SER A 351 20.70 -0.28 6.84
C SER A 351 21.62 -0.16 8.07
N GLU A 352 21.72 -1.20 8.86
CA GLU A 352 22.65 -1.24 10.01
C GLU A 352 24.12 -1.40 9.56
N LEU A 353 24.36 -2.11 8.44
CA LEU A 353 25.70 -2.36 7.92
C LEU A 353 26.25 -1.23 7.04
N TRP A 354 25.41 -0.72 6.14
CA TRP A 354 25.84 0.25 5.10
C TRP A 354 25.33 1.66 5.37
N GLY A 355 24.41 1.81 6.32
CA GLY A 355 23.74 3.07 6.57
C GLY A 355 22.55 3.33 5.61
N ILE A 356 21.84 4.41 5.85
CA ILE A 356 20.56 4.72 5.21
C ILE A 356 20.75 5.27 3.78
N ARG A 357 21.68 6.21 3.60
CA ARG A 357 21.93 6.88 2.30
C ARG A 357 22.34 5.91 1.18
N PRO A 358 23.29 4.97 1.39
CA PRO A 358 23.65 3.98 0.38
C PRO A 358 22.49 3.10 -0.07
N LEU A 359 21.54 2.80 0.82
CA LEU A 359 20.35 2.00 0.46
C LEU A 359 19.41 2.77 -0.47
N TYR A 360 19.15 4.05 -0.22
CA TYR A 360 18.39 4.86 -1.15
C TYR A 360 19.05 4.90 -2.53
N ILE A 361 20.38 5.10 -2.59
CA ILE A 361 21.14 5.11 -3.84
C ILE A 361 21.05 3.75 -4.54
N LEU A 362 21.22 2.64 -3.79
CA LEU A 362 21.14 1.27 -4.33
C LEU A 362 19.77 0.98 -4.97
N ILE A 363 18.68 1.27 -4.26
CA ILE A 363 17.32 1.06 -4.78
C ILE A 363 17.11 1.92 -6.02
N GLY A 364 17.48 3.18 -5.94
CA GLY A 364 17.37 4.10 -7.07
C GLY A 364 18.18 3.64 -8.28
N ALA A 365 19.40 3.14 -8.07
CA ALA A 365 20.25 2.60 -9.13
C ALA A 365 19.62 1.34 -9.77
N ILE A 366 19.07 0.42 -8.97
CA ILE A 366 18.38 -0.78 -9.48
C ILE A 366 17.18 -0.37 -10.34
N ILE A 367 16.29 0.48 -9.83
CA ILE A 367 15.08 0.90 -10.56
C ILE A 367 15.45 1.67 -11.83
N THR A 368 16.41 2.59 -11.75
CA THR A 368 16.90 3.37 -12.89
C THR A 368 17.50 2.45 -13.97
N THR A 369 18.35 1.50 -13.57
CA THR A 369 19.00 0.57 -14.51
C THR A 369 17.98 -0.34 -15.19
N VAL A 370 17.04 -0.93 -14.42
CA VAL A 370 15.97 -1.76 -14.99
C VAL A 370 15.10 -0.96 -15.95
N SER A 371 14.79 0.29 -15.63
CA SER A 371 14.01 1.19 -16.49
C SER A 371 14.75 1.56 -17.78
N LEU A 372 16.05 1.88 -17.68
CA LEU A 372 16.91 2.15 -18.83
C LEU A 372 17.03 0.96 -19.76
N VAL A 373 17.27 -0.22 -19.22
CA VAL A 373 17.30 -1.49 -19.97
C VAL A 373 15.97 -1.68 -20.72
N GLY A 374 14.84 -1.45 -20.05
CA GLY A 374 13.52 -1.52 -20.67
C GLY A 374 13.30 -0.48 -21.78
N LEU A 375 13.89 0.72 -21.66
CA LEU A 375 13.82 1.78 -22.67
C LEU A 375 14.73 1.52 -23.87
N LEU A 376 15.92 0.99 -23.66
CA LEU A 376 16.93 0.83 -24.70
C LEU A 376 16.73 -0.45 -25.51
N ILE A 377 16.31 -1.54 -24.86
CA ILE A 377 16.18 -2.83 -25.53
C ILE A 377 14.90 -2.88 -26.40
N PRO A 378 15.01 -3.10 -27.72
CA PRO A 378 13.85 -3.18 -28.63
C PRO A 378 12.86 -4.29 -28.27
N TYR A 379 13.28 -5.29 -27.50
CA TYR A 379 12.44 -6.37 -27.00
C TYR A 379 11.14 -5.88 -26.35
N PHE A 380 11.17 -4.73 -25.65
CA PHE A 380 10.02 -4.16 -24.94
C PHE A 380 9.09 -3.31 -25.84
N ALA A 381 9.34 -3.25 -27.16
CA ALA A 381 8.48 -2.54 -28.11
C ALA A 381 7.05 -3.13 -28.19
N PHE A 382 6.83 -4.35 -27.69
CA PHE A 382 5.49 -4.94 -27.61
C PHE A 382 4.54 -4.13 -26.70
N LEU A 383 5.06 -3.36 -25.73
CA LEU A 383 4.24 -2.48 -24.89
C LEU A 383 3.55 -1.35 -25.70
N ASP A 384 4.09 -0.99 -26.86
CA ASP A 384 3.49 -0.03 -27.79
C ASP A 384 2.53 -0.69 -28.79
N LYS A 385 2.78 -1.95 -29.19
CA LYS A 385 2.04 -2.63 -30.27
C LYS A 385 0.59 -2.96 -29.94
N GLU A 386 0.25 -3.18 -28.68
CA GLU A 386 -1.13 -3.51 -28.27
C GLU A 386 -2.11 -2.33 -28.43
N SER A 387 -1.60 -1.09 -28.52
CA SER A 387 -2.44 0.09 -28.81
C SER A 387 -2.88 0.18 -30.29
N ILE A 388 -2.11 -0.41 -31.19
CA ILE A 388 -2.33 -0.31 -32.65
C ILE A 388 -3.41 -1.30 -33.13
N ASN A 389 -3.58 -2.43 -32.46
CA ASN A 389 -4.52 -3.47 -32.88
C ASN A 389 -6.00 -3.12 -32.66
N LYS A 390 -6.34 -2.26 -31.69
CA LYS A 390 -7.73 -1.79 -31.49
C LYS A 390 -8.15 -0.74 -32.51
N ASN A 391 -7.24 0.09 -33.01
CA ASN A 391 -7.56 1.05 -34.08
C ASN A 391 -7.76 0.40 -35.44
N LYS A 392 -7.24 -0.84 -35.65
CA LYS A 392 -7.50 -1.63 -36.87
C LYS A 392 -8.79 -2.46 -36.84
N LEU A 393 -9.40 -2.68 -35.66
CA LEU A 393 -10.67 -3.38 -35.50
C LEU A 393 -11.86 -2.40 -35.38
N ALA A 394 -11.61 -1.09 -35.28
CA ALA A 394 -12.61 -0.02 -35.23
C ALA A 394 -12.68 0.79 -36.54
N ALA A 395 -11.85 0.47 -37.53
CA ALA A 395 -11.92 0.94 -38.93
C ALA A 395 -12.30 -0.22 -39.88
#